data_5baa3587fc4855d7c1f56c5a731f9243
#
_entry.id   5baa3587fc4855d7c1f56c5a731f9243
#
_cell.length_a   1.000
_cell.length_b   1.000
_cell.length_c   1.000
_cell.angle_alpha   90.00
_cell.angle_beta   90.00
_cell.angle_gamma   90.00
#
_symmetry.space_group_name_H-M   'P 1'
#
loop_
_entity.id
_entity.type
_entity.pdbx_description
1 polymer ?
#
loop_
_entity_poly.entity_id
_entity_poly.type
_entity_poly.pdbx_seq_one_letter_code
_entity_poly.pdbx_strand_id
1 'polypeptide(L)' 'MSKKSFIENQTLVENLWKQYQINKDPKWLVEICLNVPFFDHPEVGKEIAKLLESQFHKRSSDAVD' A
#
# COMPACT_ATOMS: atom_id res chain seq x y z
N MET A 1 15.26 17.25 -10.25
CA MET A 1 14.87 16.70 -9.84
C MET A 1 13.68 16.49 -9.77
N SER A 2 13.13 15.84 -10.01
CA SER A 2 11.96 15.78 -10.04
C SER A 2 11.31 15.24 -8.96
N LYS A 3 10.82 15.94 -8.09
CA LYS A 3 10.12 15.41 -7.12
C LYS A 3 8.73 15.48 -7.49
N LYS A 4 7.93 14.49 -7.41
CA LYS A 4 6.51 14.52 -7.65
C LYS A 4 5.89 15.40 -6.63
N SER A 5 4.95 16.21 -7.02
CA SER A 5 4.24 17.07 -6.11
C SER A 5 3.30 16.21 -5.28
N PHE A 6 2.81 16.76 -4.19
CA PHE A 6 1.86 16.07 -3.33
C PHE A 6 0.60 15.68 -4.13
N ILE A 7 0.17 16.57 -5.01
CA ILE A 7 -1.02 16.32 -5.81
C ILE A 7 -0.82 15.13 -6.74
N GLU A 8 0.35 15.05 -7.35
CA GLU A 8 0.65 13.94 -8.23
C GLU A 8 0.67 12.62 -7.47
N ASN A 9 1.23 12.64 -6.27
CA ASN A 9 1.26 11.45 -5.43
C ASN A 9 -0.14 11.02 -5.06
N GLN A 10 -0.98 11.98 -4.70
CA GLN A 10 -2.37 11.70 -4.34
C GLN A 10 -3.12 11.07 -5.51
N THR A 11 -2.93 11.63 -6.70
CA THR A 11 -3.58 11.12 -7.88
C THR A 11 -3.17 9.68 -8.16
N LEU A 12 -1.87 9.43 -8.04
CA LEU A 12 -1.35 8.10 -8.28
C LEU A 12 -1.92 7.10 -7.26
N VAL A 13 -1.96 7.50 -6.00
CA VAL A 13 -2.51 6.64 -4.97
C VAL A 13 -3.96 6.31 -5.27
N GLU A 14 -4.73 7.30 -5.67
CA GLU A 14 -6.14 7.07 -5.96
C GLU A 14 -6.34 6.15 -7.14
N ASN A 15 -5.51 6.29 -8.16
CA ASN A 15 -5.60 5.42 -9.31
C ASN A 15 -5.28 3.99 -8.95
N LEU A 16 -4.22 3.79 -8.20
CA LEU A 16 -3.83 2.45 -7.79
C LEU A 16 -4.85 1.86 -6.82
N TRP A 17 -5.39 2.68 -5.95
CA TRP A 17 -6.41 2.24 -5.02
C TRP A 17 -7.65 1.78 -5.76
N LYS A 18 -8.02 2.49 -6.81
CA LYS A 18 -9.14 2.11 -7.63
C LYS A 18 -8.91 0.75 -8.25
N GLN A 19 -7.72 0.54 -8.78
CA GLN A 19 -7.38 -0.75 -9.38
C GLN A 19 -7.46 -1.87 -8.34
N TYR A 20 -7.01 -1.58 -7.13
CA TYR A 20 -7.09 -2.56 -6.06
C TYR A 20 -8.56 -2.91 -5.77
N GLN A 21 -9.42 -1.91 -5.75
CA GLN A 21 -10.84 -2.13 -5.48
C GLN A 21 -11.47 -3.03 -6.54
N ILE A 22 -11.04 -2.86 -7.77
CA ILE A 22 -11.56 -3.64 -8.86
C ILE A 22 -10.97 -5.03 -8.89
N ASN A 23 -9.66 -5.12 -8.76
CA ASN A 23 -8.97 -6.39 -8.93
C ASN A 23 -8.76 -7.16 -7.63
N LYS A 24 -8.77 -6.48 -6.52
CA LYS A 24 -8.55 -7.10 -5.21
C LYS A 24 -7.21 -7.81 -5.13
N ASP A 25 -6.25 -7.34 -5.88
CA ASP A 25 -4.93 -7.96 -5.90
C ASP A 25 -4.00 -7.14 -5.02
N PRO A 26 -3.42 -7.72 -3.98
CA PRO A 26 -2.54 -6.95 -3.07
C PRO A 26 -1.35 -6.31 -3.75
N LYS A 27 -1.02 -6.73 -4.95
CA LYS A 27 0.11 -6.12 -5.64
C LYS A 27 -0.11 -4.63 -5.87
N TRP A 28 -1.36 -4.19 -5.96
CA TRP A 28 -1.64 -2.78 -6.15
C TRP A 28 -1.25 -1.98 -4.92
N LEU A 29 -1.38 -2.59 -3.75
CA LEU A 29 -0.95 -1.94 -2.53
C LEU A 29 0.57 -1.85 -2.47
N VAL A 30 1.23 -2.89 -2.93
CA VAL A 30 2.69 -2.88 -2.99
C VAL A 30 3.17 -1.80 -3.95
N GLU A 31 2.47 -1.63 -5.07
CA GLU A 31 2.80 -0.59 -6.02
C GLU A 31 2.70 0.78 -5.39
N ILE A 32 1.69 1.00 -4.57
CA ILE A 32 1.57 2.26 -3.87
C ILE A 32 2.78 2.48 -2.98
N CYS A 33 3.16 1.47 -2.22
CA CYS A 33 4.29 1.59 -1.33
C CYS A 33 5.59 1.88 -2.06
N LEU A 34 5.76 1.28 -3.22
CA LEU A 34 6.99 1.43 -3.96
C LEU A 34 7.08 2.74 -4.73
N ASN A 35 5.95 3.24 -5.18
CA ASN A 35 5.94 4.40 -6.05
C ASN A 35 5.56 5.70 -5.38
N VAL A 36 4.90 5.63 -4.25
CA VAL A 36 4.41 6.82 -3.58
C VAL A 36 5.00 6.90 -2.18
N PRO A 37 5.97 7.77 -1.97
CA PRO A 37 6.62 7.85 -0.65
C PRO A 37 5.70 8.43 0.43
N PHE A 38 4.80 9.32 0.03
CA PHE A 38 3.87 9.87 0.99
C PHE A 38 2.50 9.91 0.41
N PHE A 39 1.50 9.69 1.19
CA PHE A 39 0.12 9.87 0.74
C PHE A 39 -0.76 10.06 1.96
N ASP A 40 -1.88 10.73 1.75
CA ASP A 40 -2.81 10.99 2.82
C ASP A 40 -4.09 10.25 2.48
N HIS A 41 -4.12 8.96 2.73
CA HIS A 41 -5.27 8.13 2.38
C HIS A 41 -5.42 7.06 3.46
N PRO A 42 -6.24 7.34 4.47
CA PRO A 42 -6.34 6.41 5.61
C PRO A 42 -6.76 5.01 5.24
N GLU A 43 -7.63 4.88 4.25
CA GLU A 43 -8.10 3.57 3.86
C GLU A 43 -7.00 2.74 3.25
N VAL A 44 -6.19 3.36 2.42
CA VAL A 44 -5.05 2.68 1.83
C VAL A 44 -4.08 2.26 2.94
N GLY A 45 -3.85 3.15 3.87
CA GLY A 45 -2.95 2.85 4.98
C GLY A 45 -3.44 1.66 5.79
N LYS A 46 -4.74 1.59 6.01
CA LYS A 46 -5.31 0.48 6.75
C LYS A 46 -5.13 -0.83 6.02
N GLU A 47 -5.36 -0.83 4.73
CA GLU A 47 -5.22 -2.06 3.94
C GLU A 47 -3.77 -2.52 3.90
N ILE A 48 -2.85 -1.58 3.76
CA ILE A 48 -1.45 -1.91 3.75
C ILE A 48 -1.03 -2.47 5.09
N ALA A 49 -1.52 -1.87 6.17
CA ALA A 49 -1.21 -2.36 7.50
C ALA A 49 -1.72 -3.78 7.70
N LYS A 50 -2.90 -4.07 7.21
CA LYS A 50 -3.44 -5.41 7.31
C LYS A 50 -2.59 -6.41 6.56
N LEU A 51 -2.14 -6.02 5.40
CA LEU A 51 -1.30 -6.89 4.59
C LEU A 51 0.01 -7.20 5.31
N LEU A 52 0.63 -6.18 5.86
CA LEU A 52 1.89 -6.35 6.57
C LEU A 52 1.69 -7.19 7.82
N GLU A 53 0.62 -6.94 8.52
CA GLU A 53 0.33 -7.67 9.74
C GLU A 53 0.14 -9.15 9.45
N SER A 54 -0.53 -9.44 8.38
CA SER A 54 -0.74 -10.82 7.98
C SER A 54 0.59 -11.51 7.70
N GLN A 55 1.49 -10.81 7.03
CA GLN A 55 2.81 -11.36 6.74
C GLN A 55 3.61 -11.58 8.00
N PHE A 56 3.59 -10.60 8.88
CA PHE A 56 4.34 -10.71 10.11
C PHE A 56 3.78 -11.78 11.02
N HIS A 57 2.48 -11.91 11.05
CA HIS A 57 1.86 -12.93 11.87
C HIS A 57 2.35 -14.29 11.46
N LYS A 58 2.37 -14.55 10.18
CA LYS A 58 2.84 -15.80 9.70
C LYS A 58 4.25 -16.06 10.10
N ARG A 59 5.10 -15.06 9.95
CA ARG A 59 6.47 -15.23 10.28
C ARG A 59 6.68 -15.42 11.75
N SER A 60 5.95 -14.68 12.55
CA SER A 60 6.06 -14.79 13.99
C SER A 60 5.72 -16.18 14.44
N SER A 61 4.69 -16.74 13.88
CA SER A 61 4.29 -18.07 14.22
C SER A 61 5.41 -19.05 14.00
N ASP A 62 6.04 -18.93 12.88
CA ASP A 62 7.13 -19.81 12.54
C ASP A 62 8.30 -19.60 13.46
N ALA A 63 8.59 -18.36 13.75
CA ALA A 63 9.74 -18.05 14.53
C ALA A 63 9.62 -18.51 15.96
N VAL A 64 8.44 -18.49 16.47
CA VAL A 64 8.23 -18.85 17.84
C VAL A 64 8.56 -20.30 18.09
N ASP A 65 8.36 -21.06 17.07
CA ASP A 65 8.72 -22.43 17.23
C ASP A 65 10.14 -22.66 17.10
#